data_1ab41794fdcc9d43993d061867f6c927
#
_entry.id   1ab41794fdcc9d43993d061867f6c927
#
_cell.length_a   1.000
_cell.length_b   1.000
_cell.length_c   1.000
_cell.angle_alpha   90.00
_cell.angle_beta   90.00
_cell.angle_gamma   90.00
#
_symmetry.space_group_name_H-M   'P 1'
#
loop_
_entity.id
_entity.type
_entity.pdbx_description
1 polymer ?
#
loop_
_entity_poly.entity_id
_entity_poly.type
_entity_poly.pdbx_seq_one_letter_code
_entity_poly.pdbx_strand_id
1 'polypeptide(L)'
;MDVIFAKIILKEEERIITRRDLIKDGFDCEIFVNEVRFVDSMRKDNHIVYIFKQKYNNLEYMFYDCKLLASINLSNYNSNNVTNMDSMFNCCFSLTSINLSNFNTNNVTNMSGMFNGCFSLTSINLSNFNTNNVTNMGFMFNNW
;
A
#
# COMPACT_ATOMS: atom_id res chain seq x y z
N MET A 1 16.69 -6.20 -0.61
CA MET A 1 15.53 -6.17 -1.53
C MET A 1 14.28 -6.27 -0.66
N ASP A 2 13.40 -5.31 -0.74
CA ASP A 2 12.19 -5.31 0.08
C ASP A 2 11.08 -6.01 -0.68
N VAL A 3 10.40 -6.94 0.00
CA VAL A 3 9.35 -7.77 -0.58
C VAL A 3 8.04 -7.48 0.12
N ILE A 4 7.03 -7.11 -0.64
CA ILE A 4 5.66 -6.87 -0.15
C ILE A 4 4.73 -7.92 -0.76
N PHE A 5 3.93 -8.55 0.08
CA PHE A 5 2.87 -9.46 -0.32
C PHE A 5 1.52 -8.76 -0.25
N ALA A 6 0.73 -8.87 -1.30
CA ALA A 6 -0.61 -8.32 -1.36
C ALA A 6 -1.60 -9.27 -2.02
N LYS A 7 -2.88 -9.00 -1.83
CA LYS A 7 -3.97 -9.68 -2.51
C LYS A 7 -4.91 -8.66 -3.11
N ILE A 8 -5.38 -8.92 -4.33
CA ILE A 8 -6.45 -8.17 -4.97
C ILE A 8 -7.70 -9.02 -5.10
N ILE A 9 -8.85 -8.37 -5.10
CA ILE A 9 -10.15 -8.99 -5.38
C ILE A 9 -10.74 -8.31 -6.61
N LEU A 10 -11.11 -9.12 -7.60
CA LEU A 10 -11.87 -8.68 -8.76
C LEU A 10 -13.36 -8.94 -8.52
N LYS A 11 -14.16 -7.90 -8.61
CA LYS A 11 -15.62 -8.01 -8.50
C LYS A 11 -16.29 -8.37 -9.83
N GLU A 12 -15.60 -8.17 -10.95
CA GLU A 12 -16.10 -8.40 -12.31
C GLU A 12 -15.17 -9.34 -13.08
N GLU A 13 -15.76 -10.25 -13.87
CA GLU A 13 -15.01 -11.36 -14.49
C GLU A 13 -14.10 -10.96 -15.65
N GLU A 14 -14.25 -9.77 -16.22
CA GLU A 14 -13.60 -9.36 -17.48
C GLU A 14 -12.69 -8.14 -17.35
N ARG A 15 -12.41 -7.65 -16.14
CA ARG A 15 -11.59 -6.44 -15.99
C ARG A 15 -10.11 -6.74 -16.27
N ILE A 16 -9.54 -6.00 -17.20
CA ILE A 16 -8.09 -5.93 -17.39
C ILE A 16 -7.51 -5.11 -16.23
N ILE A 17 -6.54 -5.67 -15.54
CA ILE A 17 -5.78 -4.99 -14.48
C ILE A 17 -4.50 -4.45 -15.10
N THR A 18 -4.27 -3.18 -14.89
CA THR A 18 -3.03 -2.51 -15.30
C THR A 18 -2.07 -2.39 -14.12
N ARG A 19 -0.79 -2.10 -14.40
CA ARG A 19 0.19 -1.80 -13.35
C ARG A 19 -0.29 -0.68 -12.42
N ARG A 20 -0.97 0.35 -12.94
CA ARG A 20 -1.49 1.49 -12.15
C ARG A 20 -2.59 1.12 -11.16
N ASP A 21 -3.29 0.00 -11.37
CA ASP A 21 -4.25 -0.54 -10.40
C ASP A 21 -3.56 -1.18 -9.19
N LEU A 22 -2.27 -1.49 -9.29
CA LEU A 22 -1.47 -2.21 -8.30
C LEU A 22 -0.50 -1.31 -7.54
N ILE A 23 0.14 -0.38 -8.24
CA ILE A 23 1.10 0.58 -7.67
C ILE A 23 1.21 1.80 -8.58
N LYS A 24 1.49 2.97 -8.02
CA LYS A 24 1.62 4.20 -8.82
C LYS A 24 2.96 4.30 -9.53
N ASP A 25 2.98 5.14 -10.57
CA ASP A 25 4.20 5.47 -11.31
C ASP A 25 5.25 6.13 -10.37
N GLY A 26 6.51 5.93 -10.65
CA GLY A 26 7.62 6.45 -9.85
C GLY A 26 8.21 5.44 -8.86
N PHE A 27 7.56 4.27 -8.65
CA PHE A 27 8.11 3.20 -7.83
C PHE A 27 8.65 2.08 -8.72
N ASP A 28 9.98 1.89 -8.72
CA ASP A 28 10.63 0.82 -9.48
C ASP A 28 10.58 -0.49 -8.70
N CYS A 29 9.65 -1.35 -9.10
CA CYS A 29 9.52 -2.68 -8.55
C CYS A 29 9.13 -3.69 -9.63
N GLU A 30 9.53 -4.94 -9.43
CA GLU A 30 8.97 -6.07 -10.17
C GLU A 30 7.70 -6.53 -9.49
N ILE A 31 6.68 -6.84 -10.27
CA ILE A 31 5.39 -7.32 -9.79
C ILE A 31 5.19 -8.73 -10.29
N PHE A 32 4.99 -9.66 -9.38
CA PHE A 32 4.65 -11.05 -9.68
C PHE A 32 3.21 -11.32 -9.23
N VAL A 33 2.52 -12.10 -10.02
CA VAL A 33 1.17 -12.51 -9.74
C VAL A 33 1.07 -14.01 -9.84
N ASN A 34 0.64 -14.66 -8.75
CA ASN A 34 0.62 -16.13 -8.67
C ASN A 34 1.96 -16.74 -9.12
N GLU A 35 3.08 -16.17 -8.64
CA GLU A 35 4.46 -16.58 -8.95
C GLU A 35 4.91 -16.33 -10.40
N VAL A 36 4.09 -15.72 -11.25
CA VAL A 36 4.46 -15.32 -12.60
C VAL A 36 4.67 -13.81 -12.67
N ARG A 37 5.75 -13.37 -13.34
CA ARG A 37 6.00 -11.95 -13.54
C ARG A 37 4.83 -11.30 -14.27
N PHE A 38 4.32 -10.19 -13.72
CA PHE A 38 3.21 -9.45 -14.32
C PHE A 38 3.61 -8.81 -15.66
N VAL A 39 2.79 -9.02 -16.69
CA VAL A 39 3.06 -8.58 -18.07
C VAL A 39 1.89 -7.82 -18.68
N ASP A 40 0.95 -7.28 -17.97
CA ASP A 40 -0.17 -6.42 -18.44
C ASP A 40 -1.60 -6.95 -18.35
N SER A 41 -1.87 -8.22 -18.04
CA SER A 41 -3.27 -8.65 -17.82
C SER A 41 -3.38 -9.81 -16.84
N MET A 42 -4.43 -9.79 -16.01
CA MET A 42 -4.61 -10.75 -14.91
C MET A 42 -6.04 -11.25 -14.76
N ARG A 43 -6.19 -12.42 -14.13
CA ARG A 43 -7.46 -13.06 -13.78
C ARG A 43 -7.72 -13.06 -12.26
N LYS A 44 -8.93 -13.46 -11.84
CA LYS A 44 -9.47 -13.47 -10.46
C LYS A 44 -8.54 -14.05 -9.39
N ASP A 45 -8.66 -13.52 -8.15
CA ASP A 45 -8.05 -14.05 -6.92
C ASP A 45 -6.51 -14.14 -6.96
N ASN A 46 -5.86 -13.02 -7.29
CA ASN A 46 -4.43 -13.03 -7.49
C ASN A 46 -3.67 -12.62 -6.22
N HIS A 47 -2.67 -13.43 -5.88
CA HIS A 47 -1.62 -13.07 -4.95
C HIS A 47 -0.56 -12.26 -5.68
N ILE A 48 -0.21 -11.11 -5.13
CA ILE A 48 0.73 -10.17 -5.71
C ILE A 48 1.97 -10.11 -4.83
N VAL A 49 3.13 -10.16 -5.46
CA VAL A 49 4.42 -9.93 -4.83
C VAL A 49 5.07 -8.75 -5.52
N TYR A 50 5.39 -7.71 -4.74
CA TYR A 50 6.19 -6.58 -5.20
C TYR A 50 7.62 -6.76 -4.70
N ILE A 51 8.59 -6.66 -5.60
CA ILE A 51 10.01 -6.72 -5.28
C ILE A 51 10.63 -5.37 -5.63
N PHE A 52 10.97 -4.59 -4.61
CA PHE A 52 11.57 -3.27 -4.78
C PHE A 52 13.07 -3.37 -4.94
N LYS A 53 13.61 -2.75 -5.99
CA LYS A 53 15.05 -2.73 -6.30
C LYS A 53 15.81 -1.71 -5.48
N GLN A 54 15.11 -0.69 -4.97
CA GLN A 54 15.69 0.38 -4.18
C GLN A 54 14.84 0.69 -2.95
N LYS A 55 15.43 1.40 -1.99
CA LYS A 55 14.74 1.92 -0.82
C LYS A 55 14.19 3.30 -1.12
N TYR A 56 12.97 3.55 -0.64
CA TYR A 56 12.32 4.85 -0.77
C TYR A 56 12.21 5.50 0.61
N ASN A 57 12.52 6.79 0.70
CA ASN A 57 12.25 7.63 1.87
C ASN A 57 10.91 8.38 1.76
N ASN A 58 10.36 8.45 0.55
CA ASN A 58 9.05 9.03 0.25
C ASN A 58 8.14 7.95 -0.33
N LEU A 59 7.05 7.64 0.39
CA LEU A 59 6.02 6.67 -0.01
C LEU A 59 4.70 7.36 -0.37
N GLU A 60 4.75 8.67 -0.59
CA GLU A 60 3.60 9.46 -0.99
C GLU A 60 2.92 8.84 -2.21
N TYR A 61 1.62 8.61 -2.12
CA TYR A 61 0.78 8.02 -3.16
C TYR A 61 1.15 6.60 -3.63
N MET A 62 2.07 5.87 -2.99
CA MET A 62 2.56 4.57 -3.51
C MET A 62 1.43 3.63 -3.96
N PHE A 63 0.37 3.50 -3.17
CA PHE A 63 -0.81 2.69 -3.48
C PHE A 63 -2.08 3.53 -3.63
N TYR A 64 -1.94 4.82 -3.92
CA TYR A 64 -3.07 5.72 -4.12
C TYR A 64 -4.03 5.19 -5.18
N ASP A 65 -5.35 5.19 -4.88
CA ASP A 65 -6.39 4.77 -5.82
C ASP A 65 -6.24 3.32 -6.34
N CYS A 66 -5.55 2.45 -5.58
CA CYS A 66 -5.46 1.02 -5.85
C CYS A 66 -6.76 0.33 -5.38
N LYS A 67 -7.86 0.58 -6.11
CA LYS A 67 -9.23 0.18 -5.74
C LYS A 67 -9.44 -1.32 -5.60
N LEU A 68 -8.58 -2.12 -6.20
CA LEU A 68 -8.65 -3.58 -6.19
C LEU A 68 -7.84 -4.21 -5.06
N LEU A 69 -6.97 -3.42 -4.42
CA LEU A 69 -6.12 -3.88 -3.33
C LEU A 69 -6.99 -4.29 -2.13
N ALA A 70 -7.04 -5.59 -1.84
CA ALA A 70 -7.86 -6.15 -0.77
C ALA A 70 -7.09 -6.37 0.53
N SER A 71 -5.85 -6.78 0.44
CA SER A 71 -4.96 -6.90 1.58
C SER A 71 -3.51 -6.65 1.19
N ILE A 72 -2.70 -6.16 2.15
CA ILE A 72 -1.29 -5.94 1.94
C ILE A 72 -0.51 -6.22 3.22
N ASN A 73 0.66 -6.85 3.06
CA ASN A 73 1.58 -7.12 4.16
C ASN A 73 2.89 -6.36 3.95
N LEU A 74 3.12 -5.33 4.76
CA LEU A 74 4.30 -4.48 4.76
C LEU A 74 5.30 -4.82 5.87
N SER A 75 5.10 -5.92 6.61
CA SER A 75 5.97 -6.29 7.73
C SER A 75 7.43 -6.53 7.33
N ASN A 76 7.69 -6.83 6.06
CA ASN A 76 9.03 -7.06 5.52
C ASN A 76 9.59 -5.85 4.77
N TYR A 77 8.86 -4.74 4.69
CA TYR A 77 9.35 -3.52 4.06
C TYR A 77 10.26 -2.76 5.01
N ASN A 78 11.46 -2.41 4.55
CA ASN A 78 12.39 -1.60 5.34
C ASN A 78 12.00 -0.13 5.28
N SER A 79 11.24 0.32 6.27
CA SER A 79 10.72 1.69 6.38
C SER A 79 11.59 2.63 7.22
N ASN A 80 12.80 2.22 7.63
CA ASN A 80 13.63 2.98 8.57
C ASN A 80 13.96 4.42 8.11
N ASN A 81 14.00 4.67 6.81
CA ASN A 81 14.32 5.98 6.25
C ASN A 81 13.09 6.72 5.72
N VAL A 82 11.89 6.18 5.92
CA VAL A 82 10.65 6.81 5.42
C VAL A 82 10.34 8.08 6.21
N THR A 83 10.13 9.17 5.49
CA THR A 83 9.80 10.49 6.05
C THR A 83 8.42 10.98 5.66
N ASN A 84 7.87 10.49 4.53
CA ASN A 84 6.58 10.91 4.00
C ASN A 84 5.73 9.70 3.60
N MET A 85 4.50 9.63 4.11
CA MET A 85 3.50 8.62 3.84
C MET A 85 2.14 9.22 3.43
N ASP A 86 2.19 10.48 2.92
CA ASP A 86 0.99 11.18 2.49
C ASP A 86 0.20 10.35 1.48
N SER A 87 -1.09 10.17 1.75
CA SER A 87 -2.03 9.51 0.85
C SER A 87 -1.61 8.13 0.34
N MET A 88 -0.72 7.43 1.06
CA MET A 88 -0.13 6.16 0.62
C MET A 88 -1.18 5.11 0.24
N PHE A 89 -2.30 5.03 0.94
CA PHE A 89 -3.42 4.12 0.69
C PHE A 89 -4.74 4.86 0.41
N ASN A 90 -4.68 6.14 0.10
CA ASN A 90 -5.87 6.94 -0.15
C ASN A 90 -6.68 6.34 -1.32
N CYS A 91 -8.00 6.21 -1.14
CA CYS A 91 -8.93 5.60 -2.11
C CYS A 91 -8.69 4.09 -2.39
N CYS A 92 -8.04 3.36 -1.48
CA CYS A 92 -8.00 1.89 -1.54
C CYS A 92 -9.32 1.30 -1.05
N PHE A 93 -10.37 1.42 -1.85
CA PHE A 93 -11.76 1.13 -1.44
C PHE A 93 -12.02 -0.32 -1.03
N SER A 94 -11.26 -1.27 -1.56
CA SER A 94 -11.42 -2.69 -1.26
C SER A 94 -10.47 -3.20 -0.16
N LEU A 95 -9.61 -2.34 0.39
CA LEU A 95 -8.64 -2.73 1.41
C LEU A 95 -9.35 -3.12 2.70
N THR A 96 -9.28 -4.40 3.07
CA THR A 96 -9.91 -4.96 4.28
C THR A 96 -8.90 -5.23 5.39
N SER A 97 -7.63 -5.44 5.04
CA SER A 97 -6.59 -5.71 6.02
C SER A 97 -5.22 -5.22 5.57
N ILE A 98 -4.44 -4.76 6.54
CA ILE A 98 -3.07 -4.31 6.34
C ILE A 98 -2.22 -4.78 7.52
N ASN A 99 -1.05 -5.35 7.21
CA ASN A 99 -0.07 -5.70 8.23
C ASN A 99 1.09 -4.70 8.23
N LEU A 100 1.17 -3.90 9.30
CA LEU A 100 2.20 -2.89 9.54
C LEU A 100 3.06 -3.23 10.77
N SER A 101 3.08 -4.50 11.23
CA SER A 101 3.64 -4.89 12.54
C SER A 101 5.11 -4.51 12.74
N ASN A 102 5.91 -4.46 11.69
CA ASN A 102 7.33 -4.07 11.74
C ASN A 102 7.61 -2.74 11.03
N PHE A 103 6.55 -1.99 10.69
CA PHE A 103 6.71 -0.74 9.97
C PHE A 103 7.19 0.36 10.91
N ASN A 104 8.41 0.86 10.68
CA ASN A 104 9.03 1.90 11.49
C ASN A 104 8.62 3.29 11.01
N THR A 105 8.03 4.08 11.90
CA THR A 105 7.58 5.44 11.61
C THR A 105 8.38 6.53 12.34
N ASN A 106 9.51 6.18 12.96
CA ASN A 106 10.29 7.11 13.78
C ASN A 106 10.73 8.39 13.03
N ASN A 107 10.94 8.30 11.73
CA ASN A 107 11.38 9.42 10.90
C ASN A 107 10.24 10.06 10.09
N VAL A 108 9.00 9.58 10.23
CA VAL A 108 7.87 10.09 9.45
C VAL A 108 7.41 11.44 9.99
N THR A 109 7.28 12.40 9.09
CA THR A 109 6.79 13.76 9.39
C THR A 109 5.41 14.05 8.81
N ASN A 110 4.99 13.31 7.77
CA ASN A 110 3.71 13.49 7.11
C ASN A 110 2.97 12.15 6.92
N MET A 111 1.77 12.05 7.49
CA MET A 111 0.83 10.93 7.37
C MET A 111 -0.55 11.39 6.87
N SER A 112 -0.63 12.58 6.27
CA SER A 112 -1.90 13.16 5.79
C SER A 112 -2.58 12.21 4.83
N GLY A 113 -3.90 12.04 4.97
CA GLY A 113 -4.72 11.24 4.05
C GLY A 113 -4.33 9.76 3.91
N MET A 114 -3.44 9.22 4.74
CA MET A 114 -2.84 7.90 4.54
C MET A 114 -3.87 6.79 4.29
N PHE A 115 -4.99 6.81 4.99
CA PHE A 115 -6.09 5.84 4.87
C PHE A 115 -7.41 6.49 4.48
N ASN A 116 -7.37 7.70 3.93
CA ASN A 116 -8.57 8.39 3.50
C ASN A 116 -9.33 7.57 2.44
N GLY A 117 -10.62 7.35 2.65
CA GLY A 117 -11.45 6.58 1.72
C GLY A 117 -11.20 5.06 1.71
N CYS A 118 -10.54 4.51 2.73
CA CYS A 118 -10.42 3.05 2.89
C CYS A 118 -11.71 2.45 3.47
N PHE A 119 -12.81 2.53 2.75
CA PHE A 119 -14.16 2.19 3.26
C PHE A 119 -14.35 0.75 3.74
N SER A 120 -13.52 -0.18 3.27
CA SER A 120 -13.61 -1.59 3.66
C SER A 120 -12.71 -1.96 4.83
N LEU A 121 -11.86 -1.05 5.29
CA LEU A 121 -10.92 -1.28 6.38
C LEU A 121 -11.61 -1.03 7.73
N THR A 122 -12.03 -2.09 8.43
CA THR A 122 -12.81 -1.99 9.67
C THR A 122 -11.96 -1.91 10.92
N SER A 123 -10.70 -2.26 10.83
CA SER A 123 -9.73 -2.17 11.94
C SER A 123 -8.30 -2.10 11.43
N ILE A 124 -7.44 -1.44 12.21
CA ILE A 124 -6.01 -1.35 11.92
C ILE A 124 -5.23 -1.33 13.23
N ASN A 125 -4.12 -2.05 13.28
CA ASN A 125 -3.21 -2.01 14.41
C ASN A 125 -2.06 -1.02 14.13
N LEU A 126 -2.05 0.09 14.83
CA LEU A 126 -1.02 1.13 14.78
C LEU A 126 -0.23 1.24 16.10
N SER A 127 -0.26 0.22 16.95
CA SER A 127 0.38 0.26 18.28
C SER A 127 1.89 0.50 18.24
N ASN A 128 2.53 0.18 17.12
CA ASN A 128 3.96 0.41 16.88
C ASN A 128 4.27 1.75 16.20
N PHE A 129 3.26 2.55 15.88
CA PHE A 129 3.49 3.86 15.23
C PHE A 129 4.00 4.87 16.25
N ASN A 130 5.18 5.43 15.97
CA ASN A 130 5.72 6.58 16.67
C ASN A 130 5.35 7.85 15.90
N THR A 131 4.57 8.71 16.51
CA THR A 131 4.11 9.98 15.91
C THR A 131 4.85 11.21 16.44
N ASN A 132 5.92 11.04 17.21
CA ASN A 132 6.63 12.16 17.84
C ASN A 132 7.16 13.20 16.83
N ASN A 133 7.52 12.77 15.62
CA ASN A 133 8.03 13.63 14.57
C ASN A 133 6.96 14.03 13.53
N VAL A 134 5.72 13.53 13.68
CA VAL A 134 4.66 13.80 12.70
C VAL A 134 4.10 15.20 12.90
N THR A 135 4.18 16.01 11.85
CA THR A 135 3.66 17.38 11.81
C THR A 135 2.34 17.51 11.07
N ASN A 136 1.99 16.53 10.23
CA ASN A 136 0.73 16.52 9.48
C ASN A 136 0.09 15.13 9.51
N MET A 137 -1.13 15.07 10.06
CA MET A 137 -2.01 13.89 10.07
C MET A 137 -3.42 14.24 9.56
N GLY A 138 -3.58 15.35 8.85
CA GLY A 138 -4.86 15.79 8.33
C GLY A 138 -5.51 14.72 7.45
N PHE A 139 -6.80 14.50 7.62
CA PHE A 139 -7.58 13.53 6.83
C PHE A 139 -7.10 12.08 6.86
N MET A 140 -6.19 11.69 7.78
CA MET A 140 -5.59 10.35 7.81
C MET A 140 -6.63 9.23 7.77
N PHE A 141 -7.77 9.41 8.45
CA PHE A 141 -8.89 8.46 8.52
C PHE A 141 -10.21 9.07 8.03
N ASN A 142 -10.15 10.07 7.16
CA ASN A 142 -11.35 10.67 6.63
C ASN A 142 -12.12 9.67 5.74
N ASN A 143 -13.44 9.60 5.89
CA ASN A 143 -14.26 8.63 5.16
C ASN A 143 -13.83 7.15 5.39
N TRP A 144 -13.55 6.82 6.64
CA TRP A 144 -13.24 5.45 7.07
C TRP A 144 -14.44 4.78 7.71
#